data_079a87a1324a290c6508eea716f5624e
#
_entry.id   079a87a1324a290c6508eea716f5624e
#
_cell.length_a   1.000
_cell.length_b   1.000
_cell.length_c   1.000
_cell.angle_alpha   90.00
_cell.angle_beta   90.00
_cell.angle_gamma   90.00
#
_symmetry.space_group_name_H-M   'P 1'
#
loop_
_entity.id
_entity.type
_entity.pdbx_description
1 polymer ?
#
loop_
_entity_poly.entity_id
_entity_poly.type
_entity_poly.pdbx_seq_one_letter_code
_entity_poly.pdbx_strand_id
1 'polypeptide(L)'
;MFAAPPVIETRVFSRMPDRFRKPNKRSEWTDIMLLGGTADCFLEGPSFDAAGNLWLVDIPFGRIFHVSPDGEWTCAADYDGEPNGLKLHADGRIFIADHKQGILQLDLATGAVSPALDRPRLERFKGCNDLFFAADGTLYFTDQGQTGLHDASGRLYRLRTDSGLDRVLEGIPSPNGLVTNLDEKILYLAVTRDNAVWRVPMLPGGEATKVGVFVQMSGGLAGPDGMALDVAGNLAVAHAGLGTVWLFSPLGEPIARVRSCAGVMTTNVAYGGSDNKSLYITESESGSILVAEMPEPGRKMYG
;
A
#
# COMPACT_ATOMS: atom_id res chain seq x y z
N MET A 1 -22.99 -15.37 -8.76
CA MET A 1 -22.97 -14.31 -7.73
C MET A 1 -22.76 -15.01 -6.39
N PHE A 2 -21.75 -14.62 -5.61
CA PHE A 2 -21.47 -15.22 -4.30
C PHE A 2 -22.50 -14.74 -3.26
N ALA A 3 -22.69 -15.51 -2.20
CA ALA A 3 -23.43 -15.04 -1.02
C ALA A 3 -22.67 -13.88 -0.36
N ALA A 4 -23.38 -13.02 0.37
CA ALA A 4 -22.73 -11.96 1.13
C ALA A 4 -21.79 -12.58 2.19
N PRO A 5 -20.50 -12.22 2.21
CA PRO A 5 -19.57 -12.78 3.18
C PRO A 5 -19.84 -12.23 4.59
N PRO A 6 -19.41 -12.94 5.64
CA PRO A 6 -19.53 -12.46 7.02
C PRO A 6 -18.79 -11.11 7.20
N VAL A 7 -19.31 -10.29 8.09
CA VAL A 7 -18.73 -8.99 8.42
C VAL A 7 -17.84 -9.11 9.66
N ILE A 8 -16.64 -8.53 9.57
CA ILE A 8 -15.73 -8.33 10.68
C ILE A 8 -15.71 -6.82 10.96
N GLU A 9 -16.02 -6.42 12.19
CA GLU A 9 -16.02 -5.01 12.58
C GLU A 9 -14.61 -4.58 13.02
N THR A 10 -14.22 -3.37 12.66
CA THR A 10 -12.98 -2.76 13.14
C THR A 10 -13.20 -1.99 14.44
N ARG A 11 -12.11 -1.72 15.14
CA ARG A 11 -12.03 -0.67 16.17
C ARG A 11 -10.89 0.28 15.82
N VAL A 12 -10.94 1.49 16.35
CA VAL A 12 -9.81 2.43 16.24
C VAL A 12 -8.67 1.93 17.12
N PHE A 13 -7.50 1.70 16.53
CA PHE A 13 -6.27 1.43 17.26
C PHE A 13 -5.67 2.73 17.78
N SER A 14 -5.43 3.68 16.87
CA SER A 14 -4.90 5.00 17.20
C SER A 14 -5.36 6.04 16.18
N ARG A 15 -5.35 7.30 16.56
CA ARG A 15 -5.60 8.44 15.65
C ARG A 15 -4.40 9.36 15.63
N MET A 16 -4.14 9.95 14.46
CA MET A 16 -3.11 10.98 14.38
C MET A 16 -3.38 12.10 15.39
N PRO A 17 -2.45 12.38 16.31
CA PRO A 17 -2.60 13.46 17.29
C PRO A 17 -2.74 14.83 16.63
N ASP A 18 -3.52 15.74 17.24
CA ASP A 18 -3.79 17.08 16.71
C ASP A 18 -2.51 17.89 16.45
N ARG A 19 -1.45 17.67 17.25
CA ARG A 19 -0.14 18.31 17.04
C ARG A 19 0.49 18.01 15.68
N PHE A 20 0.10 16.93 15.03
CA PHE A 20 0.58 16.55 13.71
C PHE A 20 -0.40 16.87 12.58
N ARG A 21 -1.65 17.19 12.89
CA ARG A 21 -2.65 17.56 11.88
C ARG A 21 -2.34 18.92 11.28
N LYS A 22 -2.62 19.07 9.98
CA LYS A 22 -2.43 20.31 9.24
C LYS A 22 -3.76 20.80 8.67
N PRO A 23 -4.70 21.25 9.51
CA PRO A 23 -6.06 21.59 9.09
C PRO A 23 -6.06 22.69 8.02
N ASN A 24 -6.91 22.54 7.02
CA ASN A 24 -7.12 23.47 5.90
C ASN A 24 -5.85 23.75 5.06
N LYS A 25 -4.80 22.95 5.21
CA LYS A 25 -3.61 23.09 4.38
C LYS A 25 -3.86 22.46 3.00
N ARG A 26 -3.55 23.21 1.94
CA ARG A 26 -3.53 22.72 0.55
C ARG A 26 -2.11 22.34 0.15
N SER A 27 -2.02 21.41 -0.76
CA SER A 27 -0.80 20.99 -1.46
C SER A 27 -1.16 20.70 -2.91
N GLU A 28 -0.17 20.56 -3.79
CA GLU A 28 -0.41 20.14 -5.17
C GLU A 28 -1.14 18.79 -5.21
N TRP A 29 -0.78 17.88 -4.32
CA TRP A 29 -1.43 16.59 -4.16
C TRP A 29 -2.94 16.74 -3.84
N THR A 30 -3.31 17.59 -2.87
CA THR A 30 -4.74 17.80 -2.53
C THR A 30 -5.50 18.47 -3.66
N ASP A 31 -4.86 19.34 -4.41
CA ASP A 31 -5.49 20.00 -5.55
C ASP A 31 -5.87 19.02 -6.65
N ILE A 32 -5.02 18.01 -6.89
CA ILE A 32 -5.24 16.99 -7.91
C ILE A 32 -6.11 15.84 -7.37
N MET A 33 -5.71 15.24 -6.25
CA MET A 33 -6.34 14.01 -5.77
C MET A 33 -7.68 14.24 -5.07
N LEU A 34 -7.87 15.43 -4.47
CA LEU A 34 -9.11 15.83 -3.80
C LEU A 34 -9.89 16.92 -4.57
N LEU A 35 -9.58 17.12 -5.85
CA LEU A 35 -10.25 18.07 -6.73
C LEU A 35 -10.32 19.49 -6.14
N GLY A 36 -9.23 19.95 -5.53
CA GLY A 36 -9.13 21.24 -4.87
C GLY A 36 -9.62 21.28 -3.42
N GLY A 37 -9.99 20.13 -2.87
CA GLY A 37 -10.30 19.97 -1.44
C GLY A 37 -9.07 20.10 -0.53
N THR A 38 -9.29 19.95 0.76
CA THR A 38 -8.23 19.95 1.77
C THR A 38 -8.20 18.63 2.53
N ALA A 39 -7.02 18.22 2.98
CA ALA A 39 -6.87 17.18 3.98
C ALA A 39 -5.98 17.71 5.11
N ASP A 40 -6.21 17.25 6.34
CA ASP A 40 -5.31 17.53 7.46
C ASP A 40 -4.23 16.46 7.63
N CYS A 41 -4.42 15.31 7.01
CA CYS A 41 -3.49 14.22 6.79
C CYS A 41 -4.04 13.28 5.70
N PHE A 42 -3.20 12.39 5.16
CA PHE A 42 -3.62 11.27 4.31
C PHE A 42 -2.67 10.10 4.50
N LEU A 43 -3.10 9.11 5.30
CA LEU A 43 -2.26 8.03 5.80
C LEU A 43 -2.15 6.88 4.79
N GLU A 44 -0.94 6.37 4.59
CA GLU A 44 -0.63 5.29 3.67
C GLU A 44 0.56 4.43 4.11
N GLY A 45 0.85 3.36 3.36
CA GLY A 45 2.06 2.56 3.44
C GLY A 45 2.32 1.87 4.78
N PRO A 46 1.34 1.23 5.43
CA PRO A 46 1.55 0.60 6.74
C PRO A 46 2.52 -0.59 6.63
N SER A 47 3.46 -0.68 7.56
CA SER A 47 4.42 -1.78 7.64
C SER A 47 4.95 -1.91 9.08
N PHE A 48 5.11 -3.14 9.58
CA PHE A 48 5.60 -3.37 10.94
C PHE A 48 7.11 -3.64 10.96
N ASP A 49 7.80 -3.08 11.97
CA ASP A 49 9.16 -3.48 12.29
C ASP A 49 9.20 -4.66 13.28
N ALA A 50 10.39 -5.21 13.50
CA ALA A 50 10.58 -6.35 14.40
C ALA A 50 10.29 -6.02 15.88
N ALA A 51 10.24 -4.74 16.26
CA ALA A 51 9.86 -4.29 17.60
C ALA A 51 8.33 -4.13 17.75
N GLY A 52 7.57 -4.31 16.66
CA GLY A 52 6.12 -4.17 16.63
C GLY A 52 5.63 -2.73 16.46
N ASN A 53 6.50 -1.78 16.10
CA ASN A 53 6.05 -0.46 15.73
C ASN A 53 5.46 -0.48 14.32
N LEU A 54 4.34 0.22 14.13
CA LEU A 54 3.74 0.43 12.83
C LEU A 54 4.33 1.67 12.18
N TRP A 55 5.02 1.49 11.07
CA TRP A 55 5.50 2.56 10.20
C TRP A 55 4.46 2.90 9.15
N LEU A 56 4.30 4.18 8.84
CA LEU A 56 3.35 4.68 7.84
C LEU A 56 3.76 6.07 7.34
N VAL A 57 3.14 6.50 6.27
CA VAL A 57 3.40 7.79 5.64
C VAL A 57 2.17 8.68 5.65
N ASP A 58 2.39 9.99 5.47
CA ASP A 58 1.37 11.01 5.28
C ASP A 58 1.69 11.76 3.99
N ILE A 59 0.99 11.39 2.93
CA ILE A 59 1.33 11.74 1.56
C ILE A 59 1.44 13.25 1.33
N PRO A 60 0.38 14.07 1.57
CA PRO A 60 0.35 15.46 1.10
C PRO A 60 1.35 16.37 1.83
N PHE A 61 1.98 15.88 2.88
CA PHE A 61 2.85 16.69 3.74
C PHE A 61 4.25 16.12 3.91
N GLY A 62 4.63 15.10 3.13
CA GLY A 62 5.99 14.58 3.08
C GLY A 62 6.49 14.01 4.41
N ARG A 63 5.61 13.31 5.16
CA ARG A 63 5.96 12.84 6.51
C ARG A 63 5.98 11.34 6.62
N ILE A 64 6.90 10.85 7.44
CA ILE A 64 7.00 9.44 7.82
C ILE A 64 6.82 9.35 9.33
N PHE A 65 5.93 8.48 9.76
CA PHE A 65 5.64 8.24 11.17
C PHE A 65 5.94 6.80 11.54
N HIS A 66 6.25 6.58 12.80
CA HIS A 66 6.04 5.29 13.44
C HIS A 66 5.13 5.43 14.65
N VAL A 67 4.33 4.39 14.90
CA VAL A 67 3.37 4.31 15.99
C VAL A 67 3.72 3.11 16.83
N SER A 68 3.96 3.32 18.11
CA SER A 68 4.31 2.24 19.04
C SER A 68 3.16 1.25 19.22
N PRO A 69 3.41 0.03 19.78
CA PRO A 69 2.34 -0.90 20.15
C PRO A 69 1.28 -0.30 21.10
N ASP A 70 1.63 0.73 21.86
CA ASP A 70 0.73 1.46 22.75
C ASP A 70 -0.04 2.60 22.04
N GLY A 71 0.17 2.79 20.74
CA GLY A 71 -0.52 3.79 19.92
C GLY A 71 0.10 5.19 19.94
N GLU A 72 1.34 5.36 20.44
CA GLU A 72 2.04 6.65 20.48
C GLU A 72 2.75 6.97 19.17
N TRP A 73 2.51 8.19 18.66
CA TRP A 73 3.02 8.65 17.37
C TRP A 73 4.33 9.43 17.49
N THR A 74 5.29 9.07 16.65
CA THR A 74 6.54 9.80 16.46
C THR A 74 6.73 10.13 14.98
N CYS A 75 7.02 11.39 14.65
CA CYS A 75 7.42 11.79 13.30
C CYS A 75 8.91 11.47 13.11
N ALA A 76 9.21 10.52 12.25
CA ALA A 76 10.57 10.07 11.97
C ALA A 76 11.25 10.92 10.89
N ALA A 77 10.47 11.45 9.94
CA ALA A 77 10.97 12.37 8.92
C ALA A 77 9.86 13.32 8.45
N ASP A 78 10.26 14.54 8.05
CA ASP A 78 9.43 15.55 7.39
C ASP A 78 10.30 16.17 6.29
N TYR A 79 9.92 15.98 5.00
CA TYR A 79 10.74 16.36 3.85
C TYR A 79 9.87 16.82 2.68
N ASP A 80 10.46 17.42 1.66
CA ASP A 80 9.74 17.83 0.44
C ASP A 80 9.51 16.63 -0.47
N GLY A 81 8.48 15.86 -0.17
CA GLY A 81 8.08 14.67 -0.92
C GLY A 81 6.59 14.40 -0.85
N GLU A 82 6.19 13.34 -1.53
CA GLU A 82 4.85 12.77 -1.50
C GLU A 82 4.96 11.24 -1.29
N PRO A 83 5.42 10.80 -0.06
CA PRO A 83 5.55 9.38 0.24
C PRO A 83 4.18 8.69 0.18
N ASN A 84 4.11 7.55 -0.48
CA ASN A 84 2.87 6.80 -0.63
C ASN A 84 3.01 5.40 -0.04
N GLY A 85 3.82 4.51 -0.62
CA GLY A 85 4.12 3.22 -0.05
C GLY A 85 5.36 3.22 0.85
N LEU A 86 5.39 2.33 1.85
CA LEU A 86 6.55 2.13 2.73
C LEU A 86 6.70 0.64 3.03
N LYS A 87 7.91 0.10 2.92
CA LYS A 87 8.24 -1.26 3.35
C LYS A 87 9.61 -1.33 4.01
N LEU A 88 9.70 -2.20 5.00
CA LEU A 88 10.97 -2.55 5.63
C LEU A 88 11.66 -3.64 4.84
N HIS A 89 12.99 -3.56 4.77
CA HIS A 89 13.87 -4.60 4.23
C HIS A 89 14.45 -5.42 5.38
N ALA A 90 14.77 -6.70 5.13
CA ALA A 90 15.28 -7.61 6.16
C ALA A 90 16.55 -7.13 6.88
N ASP A 91 17.31 -6.22 6.31
CA ASP A 91 18.49 -5.60 6.92
C ASP A 91 18.16 -4.35 7.77
N GLY A 92 16.89 -4.04 7.94
CA GLY A 92 16.39 -2.91 8.74
C GLY A 92 16.27 -1.58 7.97
N ARG A 93 16.65 -1.52 6.69
CA ARG A 93 16.41 -0.33 5.86
C ARG A 93 14.92 -0.13 5.60
N ILE A 94 14.49 1.12 5.53
CA ILE A 94 13.12 1.50 5.17
C ILE A 94 13.13 2.11 3.78
N PHE A 95 12.33 1.53 2.89
CA PHE A 95 12.14 2.02 1.53
C PHE A 95 10.78 2.67 1.38
N ILE A 96 10.73 3.75 0.62
CA ILE A 96 9.55 4.57 0.40
C ILE A 96 9.31 4.71 -1.11
N ALA A 97 8.10 4.41 -1.57
CA ALA A 97 7.64 4.82 -2.88
C ALA A 97 7.13 6.26 -2.77
N ASP A 98 7.86 7.19 -3.35
CA ASP A 98 7.54 8.61 -3.33
C ASP A 98 7.06 9.08 -4.70
N HIS A 99 5.90 9.74 -4.74
CA HIS A 99 5.28 10.16 -5.98
C HIS A 99 6.12 11.21 -6.74
N LYS A 100 6.83 12.08 -6.02
CA LYS A 100 7.69 13.10 -6.61
C LYS A 100 9.09 12.60 -6.95
N GLN A 101 9.67 11.73 -6.12
CA GLN A 101 11.11 11.48 -6.11
C GLN A 101 11.51 10.04 -6.47
N GLY A 102 10.55 9.12 -6.64
CA GLY A 102 10.83 7.72 -6.98
C GLY A 102 10.95 6.83 -5.74
N ILE A 103 11.92 5.92 -5.71
CA ILE A 103 12.16 5.06 -4.57
C ILE A 103 13.23 5.69 -3.67
N LEU A 104 12.85 5.96 -2.44
CA LEU A 104 13.69 6.59 -1.43
C LEU A 104 14.05 5.61 -0.32
N GLN A 105 15.04 5.98 0.47
CA GLN A 105 15.46 5.27 1.67
C GLN A 105 15.51 6.24 2.85
N LEU A 106 14.98 5.82 4.01
CA LEU A 106 15.08 6.53 5.27
C LEU A 106 16.28 6.02 6.07
N ASP A 107 17.13 6.93 6.51
CA ASP A 107 18.18 6.68 7.50
C ASP A 107 17.58 6.86 8.90
N LEU A 108 17.47 5.78 9.66
CA LEU A 108 16.86 5.78 10.99
C LEU A 108 17.68 6.54 12.04
N ALA A 109 19.00 6.67 11.84
CA ALA A 109 19.86 7.36 12.81
C ALA A 109 19.76 8.89 12.69
N THR A 110 19.54 9.39 11.48
CA THR A 110 19.54 10.83 11.19
C THR A 110 18.17 11.38 10.83
N GLY A 111 17.20 10.52 10.47
CA GLY A 111 15.91 10.91 9.88
C GLY A 111 16.04 11.42 8.44
N ALA A 112 17.22 11.31 7.83
CA ALA A 112 17.42 11.78 6.47
C ALA A 112 16.77 10.83 5.45
N VAL A 113 16.08 11.41 4.47
CA VAL A 113 15.49 10.70 3.34
C VAL A 113 16.33 10.99 2.10
N SER A 114 16.75 9.93 1.40
CA SER A 114 17.61 10.05 0.22
C SER A 114 17.16 9.11 -0.91
N PRO A 115 17.43 9.45 -2.19
CA PRO A 115 17.08 8.60 -3.31
C PRO A 115 17.84 7.27 -3.30
N ALA A 116 17.10 6.15 -3.39
CA ALA A 116 17.63 4.83 -3.71
C ALA A 116 17.54 4.57 -5.22
N LEU A 117 16.46 5.04 -5.87
CA LEU A 117 16.25 4.94 -7.31
C LEU A 117 15.31 6.07 -7.76
N ASP A 118 15.84 7.08 -8.44
CA ASP A 118 15.07 8.29 -8.83
C ASP A 118 14.46 8.19 -10.23
N ARG A 119 14.97 7.29 -11.07
CA ARG A 119 14.53 7.16 -12.45
C ARG A 119 14.89 5.81 -13.09
N PRO A 120 14.09 5.32 -14.05
CA PRO A 120 14.36 4.06 -14.75
C PRO A 120 15.32 4.19 -15.95
N ARG A 121 16.15 5.12 -16.05
CA ARG A 121 17.19 5.43 -17.07
C ARG A 121 17.37 6.95 -17.16
N LEU A 122 16.93 7.58 -18.27
CA LEU A 122 16.99 9.03 -18.50
C LEU A 122 15.67 9.74 -18.19
N GLU A 123 14.58 9.01 -18.11
CA GLU A 123 13.26 9.53 -17.78
C GLU A 123 12.96 9.35 -16.28
N ARG A 124 12.18 10.24 -15.70
CA ARG A 124 11.66 10.07 -14.34
C ARG A 124 10.54 9.04 -14.31
N PHE A 125 10.26 8.51 -13.11
CA PHE A 125 9.01 7.82 -12.84
C PHE A 125 7.84 8.78 -13.02
N LYS A 126 6.66 8.23 -13.33
CA LYS A 126 5.41 9.02 -13.43
C LYS A 126 4.91 9.46 -12.05
N GLY A 127 5.19 8.65 -11.04
CA GLY A 127 4.82 8.81 -9.64
C GLY A 127 4.69 7.45 -8.98
N CYS A 128 5.70 7.05 -8.20
CA CYS A 128 5.70 5.78 -7.50
C CYS A 128 4.60 5.76 -6.45
N ASN A 129 3.93 4.61 -6.27
CA ASN A 129 2.79 4.49 -5.36
C ASN A 129 3.06 3.46 -4.26
N ASP A 130 3.12 2.17 -4.55
CA ASP A 130 3.34 1.14 -3.53
C ASP A 130 4.51 0.22 -3.90
N LEU A 131 4.99 -0.54 -2.92
CA LEU A 131 6.15 -1.41 -3.07
C LEU A 131 6.01 -2.69 -2.23
N PHE A 132 6.70 -3.75 -2.67
CA PHE A 132 6.68 -5.05 -2.04
C PHE A 132 8.03 -5.76 -2.22
N PHE A 133 8.57 -6.35 -1.15
CA PHE A 133 9.75 -7.21 -1.23
C PHE A 133 9.35 -8.67 -1.34
N ALA A 134 9.84 -9.35 -2.39
CA ALA A 134 9.80 -10.80 -2.50
C ALA A 134 10.78 -11.47 -1.52
N ALA A 135 10.64 -12.77 -1.30
CA ALA A 135 11.44 -13.52 -0.33
C ALA A 135 12.95 -13.55 -0.64
N ASP A 136 13.33 -13.30 -1.89
CA ASP A 136 14.73 -13.19 -2.33
C ASP A 136 15.31 -11.77 -2.19
N GLY A 137 14.52 -10.80 -1.69
CA GLY A 137 14.90 -9.39 -1.57
C GLY A 137 14.67 -8.56 -2.83
N THR A 138 14.09 -9.14 -3.88
CA THR A 138 13.68 -8.39 -5.07
C THR A 138 12.56 -7.41 -4.71
N LEU A 139 12.73 -6.14 -5.08
CA LEU A 139 11.73 -5.09 -4.87
C LEU A 139 10.83 -4.96 -6.09
N TYR A 140 9.54 -5.17 -5.92
CA TYR A 140 8.51 -4.78 -6.88
C TYR A 140 7.88 -3.47 -6.45
N PHE A 141 7.57 -2.59 -7.40
CA PHE A 141 6.89 -1.33 -7.11
C PHE A 141 6.06 -0.84 -8.28
N THR A 142 5.04 -0.09 -7.97
CA THR A 142 4.13 0.51 -8.95
C THR A 142 4.51 1.95 -9.24
N ASP A 143 4.49 2.31 -10.52
CA ASP A 143 4.67 3.67 -11.03
C ASP A 143 3.32 4.12 -11.60
N GLN A 144 2.50 4.66 -10.71
CA GLN A 144 1.10 4.98 -10.96
C GLN A 144 0.95 6.25 -11.77
N GLY A 145 1.59 7.34 -11.34
CA GLY A 145 1.37 8.67 -11.89
C GLY A 145 -0.10 9.10 -11.82
N GLN A 146 -0.50 10.01 -12.71
CA GLN A 146 -1.88 10.48 -12.86
C GLN A 146 -2.67 9.63 -13.87
N THR A 147 -2.42 8.32 -13.89
CA THR A 147 -3.01 7.38 -14.87
C THR A 147 -4.41 6.93 -14.47
N GLY A 148 -5.16 6.43 -15.42
CA GLY A 148 -6.53 5.95 -15.25
C GLY A 148 -7.06 5.35 -16.55
N LEU A 149 -8.37 5.12 -16.64
CA LEU A 149 -8.97 4.56 -17.86
C LEU A 149 -8.80 5.46 -19.09
N HIS A 150 -8.63 6.77 -18.88
CA HIS A 150 -8.35 7.74 -19.96
C HIS A 150 -6.89 7.72 -20.41
N ASP A 151 -5.99 7.29 -19.57
CA ASP A 151 -4.55 7.13 -19.83
C ASP A 151 -4.03 5.92 -19.04
N ALA A 152 -4.11 4.75 -19.63
CA ALA A 152 -3.66 3.50 -19.03
C ALA A 152 -2.13 3.31 -19.19
N SER A 153 -1.34 4.31 -18.83
CA SER A 153 0.13 4.26 -19.01
C SER A 153 0.92 4.01 -17.72
N GLY A 154 0.26 3.57 -16.64
CA GLY A 154 0.90 3.12 -15.42
C GLY A 154 1.76 1.88 -15.63
N ARG A 155 2.72 1.64 -14.75
CA ARG A 155 3.75 0.61 -14.91
C ARG A 155 3.97 -0.17 -13.63
N LEU A 156 4.45 -1.40 -13.79
CA LEU A 156 4.99 -2.25 -12.71
C LEU A 156 6.48 -2.48 -12.99
N TYR A 157 7.30 -2.20 -12.00
CA TYR A 157 8.74 -2.41 -12.05
C TYR A 157 9.20 -3.48 -11.07
N ARG A 158 10.36 -4.05 -11.37
CA ARG A 158 11.13 -4.95 -10.52
C ARG A 158 12.58 -4.46 -10.43
N LEU A 159 13.05 -4.18 -9.22
CA LEU A 159 14.46 -3.92 -8.95
C LEU A 159 15.06 -5.18 -8.32
N ARG A 160 15.95 -5.84 -9.04
CA ARG A 160 16.63 -7.04 -8.60
C ARG A 160 17.73 -6.71 -7.59
N THR A 161 18.15 -7.71 -6.81
CA THR A 161 19.23 -7.58 -5.83
C THR A 161 20.60 -7.22 -6.46
N ASP A 162 20.81 -7.53 -7.74
CA ASP A 162 21.98 -7.11 -8.53
C ASP A 162 21.85 -5.67 -9.10
N SER A 163 20.85 -4.90 -8.64
CA SER A 163 20.52 -3.55 -9.08
C SER A 163 20.02 -3.45 -10.54
N GLY A 164 19.66 -4.57 -11.15
CA GLY A 164 19.00 -4.59 -12.45
C GLY A 164 17.53 -4.15 -12.33
N LEU A 165 17.13 -3.13 -13.09
CA LEU A 165 15.75 -2.63 -13.14
C LEU A 165 15.04 -3.14 -14.39
N ASP A 166 13.96 -3.88 -14.19
CA ASP A 166 13.08 -4.37 -15.26
C ASP A 166 11.70 -3.71 -15.17
N ARG A 167 11.16 -3.30 -16.31
CA ARG A 167 9.74 -2.99 -16.43
C ARG A 167 8.99 -4.29 -16.72
N VAL A 168 8.26 -4.77 -15.72
CA VAL A 168 7.54 -6.05 -15.77
C VAL A 168 6.24 -5.93 -16.56
N LEU A 169 5.54 -4.81 -16.41
CA LEU A 169 4.25 -4.57 -17.05
C LEU A 169 4.05 -3.08 -17.29
N GLU A 170 3.32 -2.75 -18.34
CA GLU A 170 2.86 -1.40 -18.68
C GLU A 170 1.42 -1.45 -19.18
N GLY A 171 0.80 -0.30 -19.41
CA GLY A 171 -0.58 -0.26 -19.89
C GLY A 171 -1.60 -0.43 -18.75
N ILE A 172 -1.27 0.00 -17.54
CA ILE A 172 -2.08 -0.24 -16.34
C ILE A 172 -2.81 1.05 -15.94
N PRO A 173 -4.14 1.07 -15.85
CA PRO A 173 -4.89 2.24 -15.41
C PRO A 173 -4.83 2.39 -13.88
N SER A 174 -3.86 3.15 -13.38
CA SER A 174 -3.66 3.43 -11.94
C SER A 174 -3.23 2.18 -11.14
N PRO A 175 -2.03 1.61 -11.39
CA PRO A 175 -1.50 0.52 -10.58
C PRO A 175 -1.18 1.03 -9.17
N ASN A 176 -1.54 0.23 -8.15
CA ASN A 176 -1.45 0.59 -6.74
C ASN A 176 -0.80 -0.53 -5.92
N GLY A 177 -1.45 -1.02 -4.87
CA GLY A 177 -0.94 -2.07 -4.01
C GLY A 177 -0.59 -3.37 -4.75
N LEU A 178 0.38 -4.07 -4.22
CA LEU A 178 0.87 -5.31 -4.83
C LEU A 178 1.38 -6.28 -3.77
N VAL A 179 1.19 -7.58 -4.03
CA VAL A 179 1.70 -8.66 -3.18
C VAL A 179 1.79 -9.95 -4.01
N THR A 180 2.77 -10.81 -3.75
CA THR A 180 2.82 -12.14 -4.39
C THR A 180 1.99 -13.15 -3.62
N ASN A 181 1.52 -14.20 -4.31
CA ASN A 181 0.98 -15.39 -3.64
C ASN A 181 2.09 -16.13 -2.87
N LEU A 182 1.74 -17.18 -2.11
CA LEU A 182 2.67 -17.84 -1.18
C LEU A 182 3.91 -18.46 -1.86
N ASP A 183 3.78 -18.97 -3.09
CA ASP A 183 4.88 -19.55 -3.87
C ASP A 183 5.55 -18.56 -4.84
N GLU A 184 5.16 -17.30 -4.78
CA GLU A 184 5.70 -16.16 -5.54
C GLU A 184 5.66 -16.32 -7.07
N LYS A 185 4.80 -17.21 -7.58
CA LYS A 185 4.57 -17.38 -9.02
C LYS A 185 3.50 -16.46 -9.59
N ILE A 186 2.74 -15.82 -8.73
CA ILE A 186 1.68 -14.90 -9.10
C ILE A 186 1.86 -13.62 -8.30
N LEU A 187 1.89 -12.49 -8.97
CA LEU A 187 1.76 -11.19 -8.33
C LEU A 187 0.32 -10.72 -8.50
N TYR A 188 -0.33 -10.38 -7.38
CA TYR A 188 -1.59 -9.66 -7.36
C TYR A 188 -1.31 -8.17 -7.42
N LEU A 189 -2.05 -7.45 -8.27
CA LEU A 189 -1.87 -6.02 -8.51
C LEU A 189 -3.23 -5.34 -8.39
N ALA A 190 -3.36 -4.42 -7.46
CA ALA A 190 -4.51 -3.52 -7.40
C ALA A 190 -4.46 -2.54 -8.57
N VAL A 191 -5.53 -2.48 -9.33
CA VAL A 191 -5.70 -1.57 -10.46
C VAL A 191 -6.87 -0.66 -10.13
N THR A 192 -6.58 0.42 -9.41
CA THR A 192 -7.58 1.24 -8.74
C THR A 192 -8.66 1.77 -9.69
N ARG A 193 -8.27 2.31 -10.85
CA ARG A 193 -9.22 2.95 -11.78
C ARG A 193 -9.94 1.97 -12.70
N ASP A 194 -9.50 0.70 -12.74
CA ASP A 194 -10.26 -0.40 -13.34
C ASP A 194 -11.21 -1.09 -12.32
N ASN A 195 -11.11 -0.68 -11.05
CA ASN A 195 -11.80 -1.28 -9.91
C ASN A 195 -11.63 -2.80 -9.85
N ALA A 196 -10.40 -3.27 -10.10
CA ALA A 196 -10.06 -4.68 -10.21
C ALA A 196 -8.73 -5.02 -9.54
N VAL A 197 -8.60 -6.27 -9.11
CA VAL A 197 -7.29 -6.86 -8.80
C VAL A 197 -6.89 -7.73 -10.00
N TRP A 198 -5.72 -7.45 -10.56
CA TRP A 198 -5.16 -8.27 -11.62
C TRP A 198 -4.29 -9.39 -11.05
N ARG A 199 -4.30 -10.52 -11.75
CA ARG A 199 -3.44 -11.66 -11.52
C ARG A 199 -2.36 -11.65 -12.59
N VAL A 200 -1.12 -11.50 -12.16
CA VAL A 200 0.07 -11.41 -13.01
C VAL A 200 0.92 -12.67 -12.78
N PRO A 201 0.76 -13.73 -13.60
CA PRO A 201 1.64 -14.89 -13.50
C PRO A 201 3.05 -14.53 -13.94
N MET A 202 4.04 -14.99 -13.16
CA MET A 202 5.45 -14.71 -13.34
C MET A 202 6.17 -15.97 -13.84
N LEU A 203 6.91 -15.85 -14.93
CA LEU A 203 7.84 -16.89 -15.39
C LEU A 203 9.07 -16.96 -14.46
N PRO A 204 9.85 -18.05 -14.49
CA PRO A 204 11.06 -18.19 -13.65
C PRO A 204 12.09 -17.07 -13.85
N GLY A 205 12.14 -16.43 -15.00
CA GLY A 205 12.96 -15.23 -15.28
C GLY A 205 12.35 -13.93 -14.73
N GLY A 206 11.09 -13.99 -14.21
CA GLY A 206 10.35 -12.87 -13.67
C GLY A 206 9.63 -12.01 -14.72
N GLU A 207 9.48 -12.52 -15.94
CA GLU A 207 8.64 -11.90 -16.97
C GLU A 207 7.16 -12.23 -16.70
N ALA A 208 6.29 -11.22 -16.89
CA ALA A 208 4.85 -11.42 -16.79
C ALA A 208 4.30 -12.17 -18.01
N THR A 209 3.31 -13.05 -17.78
CA THR A 209 2.61 -13.76 -18.85
C THR A 209 1.12 -13.89 -18.54
N LYS A 210 0.28 -13.91 -19.57
CA LYS A 210 -1.18 -14.15 -19.47
C LYS A 210 -1.85 -13.42 -18.31
N VAL A 211 -1.55 -12.12 -18.18
CA VAL A 211 -2.17 -11.24 -17.18
C VAL A 211 -3.68 -11.24 -17.37
N GLY A 212 -4.42 -11.34 -16.27
CA GLY A 212 -5.88 -11.34 -16.31
C GLY A 212 -6.47 -10.77 -15.02
N VAL A 213 -7.76 -10.49 -15.05
CA VAL A 213 -8.50 -10.06 -13.86
C VAL A 213 -8.62 -11.24 -12.90
N PHE A 214 -8.22 -11.06 -11.65
CA PHE A 214 -8.44 -12.01 -10.57
C PHE A 214 -9.80 -11.77 -9.91
N VAL A 215 -10.06 -10.53 -9.52
CA VAL A 215 -11.34 -10.11 -8.94
C VAL A 215 -11.75 -8.77 -9.57
N GLN A 216 -12.96 -8.74 -10.12
CA GLN A 216 -13.61 -7.48 -10.50
C GLN A 216 -14.43 -7.01 -9.30
N MET A 217 -14.11 -5.84 -8.79
CA MET A 217 -14.82 -5.23 -7.67
C MET A 217 -15.93 -4.30 -8.18
N SER A 218 -16.80 -3.84 -7.29
CA SER A 218 -17.87 -2.93 -7.66
C SER A 218 -18.14 -1.93 -6.53
N GLY A 219 -18.57 -0.72 -6.92
CA GLY A 219 -18.82 0.37 -5.98
C GLY A 219 -17.53 1.05 -5.51
N GLY A 220 -17.68 1.89 -4.49
CA GLY A 220 -16.60 2.73 -3.99
C GLY A 220 -16.37 4.00 -4.81
N LEU A 221 -15.66 4.95 -4.20
CA LEU A 221 -15.32 6.23 -4.86
C LEU A 221 -13.97 6.17 -5.57
N ALA A 222 -13.11 5.23 -5.16
CA ALA A 222 -11.79 5.05 -5.76
C ALA A 222 -11.61 3.63 -6.34
N GLY A 223 -11.40 2.61 -5.52
CA GLY A 223 -11.20 1.22 -5.97
C GLY A 223 -10.24 0.46 -5.05
N PRO A 224 -9.74 -0.73 -5.47
CA PRO A 224 -8.74 -1.47 -4.73
C PRO A 224 -7.46 -0.65 -4.60
N ASP A 225 -6.85 -0.75 -3.42
CA ASP A 225 -5.71 0.05 -3.00
C ASP A 225 -4.63 -0.86 -2.40
N GLY A 226 -4.19 -0.67 -1.18
CA GLY A 226 -3.21 -1.54 -0.55
C GLY A 226 -3.72 -2.97 -0.31
N MET A 227 -2.80 -3.93 -0.28
CA MET A 227 -3.12 -5.35 -0.14
C MET A 227 -2.15 -6.07 0.79
N ALA A 228 -2.65 -7.13 1.45
CA ALA A 228 -1.85 -8.05 2.24
C ALA A 228 -2.33 -9.50 2.06
N LEU A 229 -1.45 -10.47 2.31
CA LEU A 229 -1.74 -11.89 2.21
C LEU A 229 -1.65 -12.55 3.58
N ASP A 230 -2.54 -13.50 3.88
CA ASP A 230 -2.42 -14.36 5.05
C ASP A 230 -1.69 -15.69 4.76
N VAL A 231 -1.45 -16.49 5.79
CA VAL A 231 -0.74 -17.78 5.67
C VAL A 231 -1.53 -18.86 4.95
N ALA A 232 -2.85 -18.71 4.80
CA ALA A 232 -3.72 -19.58 4.00
C ALA A 232 -3.77 -19.16 2.51
N GLY A 233 -3.12 -18.03 2.17
CA GLY A 233 -3.11 -17.46 0.83
C GLY A 233 -4.34 -16.62 0.52
N ASN A 234 -5.14 -16.24 1.54
CA ASN A 234 -6.24 -15.32 1.33
C ASN A 234 -5.71 -13.90 1.15
N LEU A 235 -6.33 -13.14 0.25
CA LEU A 235 -5.92 -11.79 -0.12
C LEU A 235 -6.83 -10.76 0.55
N ALA A 236 -6.27 -9.96 1.45
CA ALA A 236 -6.93 -8.78 2.00
C ALA A 236 -6.70 -7.60 1.03
N VAL A 237 -7.79 -6.95 0.61
CA VAL A 237 -7.78 -5.84 -0.35
C VAL A 237 -8.50 -4.65 0.25
N ALA A 238 -7.79 -3.57 0.54
CA ALA A 238 -8.40 -2.30 0.90
C ALA A 238 -9.20 -1.75 -0.30
N HIS A 239 -10.42 -1.30 -0.05
CA HIS A 239 -11.28 -0.71 -1.08
C HIS A 239 -11.55 0.76 -0.72
N ALA A 240 -10.67 1.63 -1.19
CA ALA A 240 -10.71 3.05 -0.90
C ALA A 240 -12.01 3.68 -1.42
N GLY A 241 -12.61 4.51 -0.57
CA GLY A 241 -13.91 5.15 -0.85
C GLY A 241 -15.13 4.24 -0.65
N LEU A 242 -14.94 3.03 -0.04
CA LEU A 242 -16.03 2.14 0.34
C LEU A 242 -16.05 1.80 1.85
N GLY A 243 -15.02 2.22 2.61
CA GLY A 243 -14.88 1.90 4.03
C GLY A 243 -14.81 0.39 4.29
N THR A 244 -14.12 -0.33 3.43
CA THR A 244 -14.14 -1.79 3.45
C THR A 244 -12.77 -2.36 3.10
N VAL A 245 -12.37 -3.42 3.79
CA VAL A 245 -11.33 -4.32 3.31
C VAL A 245 -12.00 -5.66 2.99
N TRP A 246 -11.81 -6.16 1.80
CA TRP A 246 -12.31 -7.46 1.40
C TRP A 246 -11.26 -8.52 1.66
N LEU A 247 -11.68 -9.69 2.15
CA LEU A 247 -10.85 -10.88 2.20
C LEU A 247 -11.33 -11.86 1.12
N PHE A 248 -10.46 -12.18 0.17
CA PHE A 248 -10.73 -13.13 -0.90
C PHE A 248 -9.94 -14.41 -0.70
N SER A 249 -10.57 -15.56 -0.97
CA SER A 249 -9.89 -16.86 -1.02
C SER A 249 -8.85 -16.89 -2.16
N PRO A 250 -7.93 -17.88 -2.19
CA PRO A 250 -7.02 -18.07 -3.33
C PRO A 250 -7.70 -18.26 -4.68
N LEU A 251 -9.01 -18.55 -4.69
CA LEU A 251 -9.84 -18.68 -5.89
C LEU A 251 -10.62 -17.40 -6.25
N GLY A 252 -10.48 -16.34 -5.45
CA GLY A 252 -11.18 -15.06 -5.67
C GLY A 252 -12.60 -15.00 -5.11
N GLU A 253 -12.99 -15.95 -4.26
CA GLU A 253 -14.27 -15.90 -3.57
C GLU A 253 -14.21 -14.94 -2.39
N PRO A 254 -15.17 -14.02 -2.21
CA PRO A 254 -15.19 -13.14 -1.04
C PRO A 254 -15.59 -13.95 0.21
N ILE A 255 -14.65 -14.10 1.15
CA ILE A 255 -14.82 -14.91 2.37
C ILE A 255 -15.05 -14.09 3.62
N ALA A 256 -14.68 -12.82 3.63
CA ALA A 256 -15.01 -11.86 4.69
C ALA A 256 -15.04 -10.42 4.17
N ARG A 257 -15.76 -9.58 4.89
CA ARG A 257 -15.81 -8.13 4.71
C ARG A 257 -15.45 -7.44 6.01
N VAL A 258 -14.29 -6.80 6.08
CA VAL A 258 -13.88 -5.98 7.22
C VAL A 258 -14.41 -4.56 7.02
N ARG A 259 -15.24 -4.07 7.95
CA ARG A 259 -15.89 -2.76 7.86
C ARG A 259 -15.18 -1.72 8.71
N SER A 260 -14.93 -0.57 8.11
CA SER A 260 -14.45 0.61 8.82
C SER A 260 -15.49 1.10 9.83
N CYS A 261 -15.06 1.34 11.06
CA CYS A 261 -15.85 2.01 12.11
C CYS A 261 -15.68 3.55 12.10
N ALA A 262 -14.93 4.08 11.11
CA ALA A 262 -14.66 5.50 10.94
C ALA A 262 -15.08 5.97 9.54
N GLY A 263 -14.17 6.59 8.77
CA GLY A 263 -14.47 7.07 7.42
C GLY A 263 -14.48 5.97 6.36
N VAL A 264 -14.64 6.37 5.12
CA VAL A 264 -14.71 5.44 3.98
C VAL A 264 -13.40 5.28 3.23
N MET A 265 -12.38 6.08 3.55
CA MET A 265 -11.11 6.07 2.82
C MET A 265 -10.12 5.07 3.46
N THR A 266 -10.46 3.78 3.37
CA THR A 266 -9.57 2.66 3.75
C THR A 266 -8.55 2.46 2.63
N THR A 267 -7.30 2.91 2.84
CA THR A 267 -6.29 2.99 1.79
C THR A 267 -5.37 1.78 1.75
N ASN A 268 -4.81 1.36 2.89
CA ASN A 268 -3.84 0.27 2.87
C ASN A 268 -3.95 -0.61 4.13
N VAL A 269 -3.29 -1.77 4.11
CA VAL A 269 -3.40 -2.77 5.16
C VAL A 269 -2.05 -3.43 5.47
N ALA A 270 -1.85 -3.78 6.75
CA ALA A 270 -0.74 -4.61 7.18
C ALA A 270 -1.18 -5.54 8.32
N TYR A 271 -0.75 -6.79 8.27
CA TYR A 271 -0.88 -7.70 9.40
C TYR A 271 0.17 -7.37 10.46
N GLY A 272 -0.22 -7.49 11.73
CA GLY A 272 0.63 -7.23 12.89
C GLY A 272 0.05 -7.79 14.18
N GLY A 273 0.53 -7.25 15.31
CA GLY A 273 0.23 -7.80 16.63
C GLY A 273 1.15 -8.98 16.99
N SER A 274 1.11 -9.42 18.24
CA SER A 274 2.03 -10.44 18.78
C SER A 274 1.91 -11.81 18.11
N ASP A 275 0.73 -12.14 17.58
CA ASP A 275 0.42 -13.38 16.87
C ASP A 275 0.24 -13.18 15.36
N ASN A 276 0.46 -11.95 14.87
CA ASN A 276 0.29 -11.55 13.48
C ASN A 276 -1.15 -11.78 12.93
N LYS A 277 -2.17 -11.81 13.81
CA LYS A 277 -3.59 -12.00 13.44
C LYS A 277 -4.39 -10.71 13.37
N SER A 278 -3.83 -9.61 13.79
CA SER A 278 -4.50 -8.32 13.71
C SER A 278 -4.21 -7.66 12.36
N LEU A 279 -5.25 -7.29 11.63
CA LEU A 279 -5.14 -6.51 10.40
C LEU A 279 -5.27 -5.02 10.75
N TYR A 280 -4.20 -4.27 10.55
CA TYR A 280 -4.17 -2.82 10.71
C TYR A 280 -4.47 -2.16 9.37
N ILE A 281 -5.31 -1.11 9.41
CA ILE A 281 -5.87 -0.46 8.22
C ILE A 281 -5.65 1.04 8.37
N THR A 282 -4.99 1.67 7.40
CA THR A 282 -4.96 3.13 7.29
C THR A 282 -6.31 3.63 6.80
N GLU A 283 -6.93 4.52 7.58
CA GLU A 283 -8.16 5.19 7.23
C GLU A 283 -7.90 6.70 7.16
N SER A 284 -7.83 7.23 5.94
CA SER A 284 -7.23 8.53 5.66
C SER A 284 -8.20 9.70 5.77
N GLU A 285 -9.52 9.45 5.76
CA GLU A 285 -10.51 10.51 5.95
C GLU A 285 -10.53 11.04 7.39
N SER A 286 -10.45 10.14 8.36
CA SER A 286 -10.41 10.50 9.79
C SER A 286 -8.99 10.61 10.37
N GLY A 287 -7.97 10.20 9.59
CA GLY A 287 -6.59 10.10 10.06
C GLY A 287 -6.42 9.02 11.14
N SER A 288 -7.09 7.89 10.98
CA SER A 288 -7.09 6.80 11.96
C SER A 288 -6.34 5.58 11.43
N ILE A 289 -5.78 4.83 12.37
CA ILE A 289 -5.36 3.45 12.17
C ILE A 289 -6.46 2.59 12.80
N LEU A 290 -7.11 1.78 11.98
CA LEU A 290 -8.12 0.82 12.45
C LEU A 290 -7.47 -0.55 12.62
N VAL A 291 -8.09 -1.41 13.44
CA VAL A 291 -7.64 -2.80 13.60
C VAL A 291 -8.83 -3.75 13.66
N ALA A 292 -8.66 -4.91 13.04
CA ALA A 292 -9.60 -6.03 13.08
C ALA A 292 -8.87 -7.33 13.38
N GLU A 293 -9.50 -8.23 14.14
CA GLU A 293 -8.99 -9.58 14.35
C GLU A 293 -9.38 -10.47 13.18
N MET A 294 -8.38 -11.14 12.60
CA MET A 294 -8.55 -11.96 11.41
C MET A 294 -8.53 -13.45 11.74
N PRO A 295 -9.21 -14.30 10.91
CA PRO A 295 -9.24 -15.74 11.13
C PRO A 295 -7.86 -16.39 11.10
N GLU A 296 -7.01 -15.95 10.16
CA GLU A 296 -5.67 -16.46 9.92
C GLU A 296 -4.62 -15.39 10.16
N PRO A 297 -3.41 -15.76 10.62
CA PRO A 297 -2.31 -14.81 10.72
C PRO A 297 -1.84 -14.35 9.33
N GLY A 298 -1.30 -13.16 9.27
CA GLY A 298 -0.67 -12.63 8.08
C GLY A 298 0.55 -13.45 7.64
N ARG A 299 0.82 -13.48 6.34
CA ARG A 299 2.08 -13.96 5.80
C ARG A 299 3.22 -13.17 6.42
N LYS A 300 4.30 -13.86 6.81
CA LYS A 300 5.52 -13.17 7.23
C LYS A 300 6.08 -12.37 6.04
N MET A 301 6.30 -11.09 6.26
CA MET A 301 6.91 -10.21 5.26
C MET A 301 8.44 -10.37 5.25
N TYR A 302 9.09 -9.83 4.24
CA TYR A 302 10.54 -9.93 4.06
C TYR A 302 11.34 -9.17 5.13
N GLY A 303 10.79 -8.07 5.65
CA GLY A 303 11.39 -7.23 6.67
C GLY A 303 10.96 -7.56 8.08
#